data_f84f2deacac1f9657059750a7be6b438
#
_entry.id   f84f2deacac1f9657059750a7be6b438
#
_cell.length_a   1.000
_cell.length_b   1.000
_cell.length_c   1.000
_cell.angle_alpha   90.00
_cell.angle_beta   90.00
_cell.angle_gamma   90.00
#
_symmetry.space_group_name_H-M   'P 1'
#
loop_
_entity.id
_entity.type
_entity.pdbx_description
1 polymer ?
#
loop_
_entity_poly.entity_id
_entity_poly.type
_entity_poly.pdbx_seq_one_letter_code
_entity_poly.pdbx_strand_id
1 'polypeptide(L)'
;RIIAAMDEGNFASVPDSGYSVDNIAPGVPEGLNALSGENEIVLTWSPNDDEDLQFYSIYKSTESGFDPDTMDTYSYATEDTVFMDTLVTLGITYYYRLSAFDYNGNESGYSEQTEVFLSIEEEVVPIEFALHQNFPNPFNPVTTLRYDLPEQATVNIIIYDMLGRQVKSLINQSQDAGFKSVIWDATNDFGKQ
;
A
#
# COMPACT_ATOMS: atom_id res chain seq x y z
N ARG A 1 -1.78 -44.28 32.73
CA ARG A 1 -2.20 -45.28 33.72
C ARG A 1 -2.43 -44.60 35.03
N ILE A 2 -3.63 -44.74 35.56
CA ILE A 2 -4.00 -44.23 36.90
C ILE A 2 -3.93 -45.39 37.88
N ILE A 3 -3.38 -45.14 39.06
CA ILE A 3 -3.32 -46.09 40.15
C ILE A 3 -4.12 -45.50 41.32
N ALA A 4 -5.12 -46.22 41.75
CA ALA A 4 -5.87 -45.90 42.97
C ALA A 4 -5.34 -46.81 44.11
N ALA A 5 -4.83 -46.24 45.20
CA ALA A 5 -4.46 -46.93 46.41
C ALA A 5 -5.67 -47.02 47.32
N MET A 6 -6.09 -48.25 47.73
CA MET A 6 -7.21 -48.49 48.63
C MET A 6 -6.73 -49.44 49.71
N ASP A 7 -7.48 -49.57 50.80
CA ASP A 7 -7.14 -50.43 51.93
C ASP A 7 -6.98 -51.92 51.51
N GLU A 8 -7.64 -52.33 50.44
CA GLU A 8 -7.59 -53.70 49.88
C GLU A 8 -6.48 -53.91 48.82
N GLY A 9 -5.65 -52.90 48.55
CA GLY A 9 -4.55 -52.98 47.58
C GLY A 9 -4.53 -51.86 46.53
N ASN A 10 -3.55 -51.91 45.64
CA ASN A 10 -3.44 -50.96 44.54
C ASN A 10 -4.11 -51.52 43.28
N PHE A 11 -5.10 -50.80 42.80
CA PHE A 11 -5.78 -51.13 41.58
C PHE A 11 -5.32 -50.20 40.44
N ALA A 12 -4.86 -50.76 39.36
CA ALA A 12 -4.41 -50.04 38.22
C ALA A 12 -5.46 -50.11 37.08
N SER A 13 -5.81 -49.00 36.50
CA SER A 13 -6.60 -49.03 35.25
C SER A 13 -5.85 -49.73 34.14
N VAL A 14 -6.56 -50.33 33.21
CA VAL A 14 -5.95 -50.75 31.93
C VAL A 14 -5.26 -49.55 31.29
N PRO A 15 -4.04 -49.75 30.72
CA PRO A 15 -3.42 -48.68 29.98
C PRO A 15 -4.34 -48.26 28.82
N ASP A 16 -4.69 -47.01 28.79
CA ASP A 16 -5.32 -46.43 27.62
C ASP A 16 -4.28 -45.53 26.91
N SER A 17 -4.26 -45.59 25.58
CA SER A 17 -3.41 -44.74 24.78
C SER A 17 -4.27 -43.57 24.31
N GLY A 18 -4.24 -42.50 25.08
CA GLY A 18 -4.73 -41.20 24.64
C GLY A 18 -3.56 -40.38 24.08
N TYR A 19 -3.78 -39.67 23.01
CA TYR A 19 -2.89 -38.58 22.57
C TYR A 19 -3.50 -37.26 23.03
N SER A 20 -2.65 -36.35 23.40
CA SER A 20 -3.06 -34.97 23.65
C SER A 20 -3.41 -34.31 22.32
N VAL A 21 -4.59 -33.78 22.20
CA VAL A 21 -4.94 -32.88 21.12
C VAL A 21 -4.56 -31.49 21.57
N ASP A 22 -3.77 -30.82 20.78
CA ASP A 22 -3.46 -29.41 21.01
C ASP A 22 -4.71 -28.58 20.80
N ASN A 23 -5.08 -27.80 21.80
CA ASN A 23 -6.20 -26.86 21.80
C ASN A 23 -5.77 -25.48 22.30
N ILE A 24 -4.48 -25.17 22.22
CA ILE A 24 -3.93 -23.87 22.56
C ILE A 24 -3.87 -23.06 21.26
N ALA A 25 -4.63 -21.97 21.21
CA ALA A 25 -4.59 -21.08 20.06
C ALA A 25 -3.25 -20.30 20.00
N PRO A 26 -2.77 -19.93 18.81
CA PRO A 26 -1.63 -19.04 18.64
C PRO A 26 -1.81 -17.67 19.32
N GLY A 27 -0.72 -16.95 19.48
CA GLY A 27 -0.75 -15.56 19.93
C GLY A 27 -1.52 -14.66 18.96
N VAL A 28 -2.16 -13.60 19.49
CA VAL A 28 -2.84 -12.61 18.65
C VAL A 28 -1.81 -11.86 17.79
N PRO A 29 -1.99 -11.72 16.46
CA PRO A 29 -1.08 -10.95 15.63
C PRO A 29 -0.97 -9.49 16.06
N GLU A 30 0.25 -8.96 16.10
CA GLU A 30 0.54 -7.60 16.55
C GLU A 30 1.15 -6.74 15.44
N GLY A 31 1.09 -5.42 15.59
CA GLY A 31 1.75 -4.47 14.69
C GLY A 31 1.09 -4.36 13.33
N LEU A 32 -0.21 -4.72 13.19
CA LEU A 32 -0.94 -4.54 11.94
C LEU A 32 -0.94 -3.08 11.50
N ASN A 33 -0.41 -2.85 10.31
CA ASN A 33 -0.36 -1.55 9.65
C ASN A 33 -0.88 -1.66 8.22
N ALA A 34 -1.58 -0.63 7.74
CA ALA A 34 -2.11 -0.55 6.39
C ALA A 34 -1.60 0.70 5.70
N LEU A 35 -1.09 0.54 4.48
CA LEU A 35 -0.62 1.64 3.62
C LEU A 35 -1.41 1.63 2.31
N SER A 36 -1.90 2.82 1.92
CA SER A 36 -2.56 3.00 0.61
C SER A 36 -1.52 3.09 -0.50
N GLY A 37 -1.70 2.31 -1.59
CA GLY A 37 -1.05 2.50 -2.87
C GLY A 37 -1.99 3.18 -3.88
N GLU A 38 -1.66 3.14 -5.16
CA GLU A 38 -2.48 3.76 -6.21
C GLU A 38 -3.84 3.07 -6.37
N ASN A 39 -3.88 1.74 -6.40
CA ASN A 39 -5.10 0.93 -6.53
C ASN A 39 -5.05 -0.30 -5.64
N GLU A 40 -4.34 -0.26 -4.55
CA GLU A 40 -4.12 -1.37 -3.64
C GLU A 40 -3.91 -0.88 -2.22
N ILE A 41 -4.08 -1.78 -1.27
CA ILE A 41 -3.73 -1.57 0.13
C ILE A 41 -2.72 -2.63 0.52
N VAL A 42 -1.58 -2.20 1.04
CA VAL A 42 -0.54 -3.10 1.55
C VAL A 42 -0.65 -3.19 3.06
N LEU A 43 -0.91 -4.40 3.56
CA LEU A 43 -0.91 -4.73 4.97
C LEU A 43 0.42 -5.34 5.38
N THR A 44 0.91 -4.98 6.55
CA THR A 44 2.11 -5.55 7.16
C THR A 44 1.88 -5.75 8.65
N TRP A 45 2.50 -6.79 9.24
CA TRP A 45 2.42 -7.06 10.68
C TRP A 45 3.67 -7.78 11.17
N SER A 46 3.80 -7.91 12.49
CA SER A 46 4.89 -8.66 13.11
C SER A 46 4.64 -10.16 12.99
N PRO A 47 5.67 -10.97 12.74
CA PRO A 47 5.52 -12.43 12.76
C PRO A 47 5.17 -12.91 14.16
N ASN A 48 4.35 -13.95 14.26
CA ASN A 48 4.15 -14.70 15.51
C ASN A 48 5.30 -15.68 15.71
N ASP A 49 5.66 -15.90 16.97
CA ASP A 49 6.76 -16.82 17.36
C ASP A 49 6.25 -18.24 17.68
N ASP A 50 4.96 -18.54 17.42
CA ASP A 50 4.37 -19.86 17.68
C ASP A 50 4.91 -20.90 16.71
N GLU A 51 5.46 -22.01 17.26
CA GLU A 51 6.13 -23.05 16.46
C GLU A 51 5.16 -23.84 15.54
N ASP A 52 3.88 -23.84 15.87
CA ASP A 52 2.82 -24.54 15.15
C ASP A 52 1.89 -23.60 14.36
N LEU A 53 2.29 -22.34 14.19
CA LEU A 53 1.58 -21.40 13.33
C LEU A 53 1.46 -21.93 11.91
N GLN A 54 0.23 -21.91 11.37
CA GLN A 54 -0.03 -22.36 10.01
C GLN A 54 -0.20 -21.19 9.05
N PHE A 55 -1.12 -20.25 9.36
CA PHE A 55 -1.40 -19.08 8.52
C PHE A 55 -2.05 -17.95 9.34
N TYR A 56 -2.08 -16.77 8.73
CA TYR A 56 -2.87 -15.64 9.20
C TYR A 56 -4.15 -15.53 8.38
N SER A 57 -5.26 -15.19 9.04
CA SER A 57 -6.51 -14.80 8.39
C SER A 57 -6.67 -13.28 8.45
N ILE A 58 -7.00 -12.68 7.31
CA ILE A 58 -7.16 -11.24 7.15
C ILE A 58 -8.63 -10.96 6.95
N TYR A 59 -9.22 -10.14 7.81
CA TYR A 59 -10.62 -9.74 7.76
C TYR A 59 -10.71 -8.28 7.31
N LYS A 60 -11.62 -8.03 6.39
CA LYS A 60 -11.83 -6.73 5.75
C LYS A 60 -13.28 -6.30 5.86
N SER A 61 -13.49 -5.03 6.19
CA SER A 61 -14.82 -4.40 6.22
C SER A 61 -14.72 -2.93 5.78
N THR A 62 -15.85 -2.34 5.43
CA THR A 62 -16.03 -0.89 5.28
C THR A 62 -16.68 -0.24 6.49
N GLU A 63 -16.96 -1.01 7.54
CA GLU A 63 -17.56 -0.54 8.78
C GLU A 63 -16.55 -0.51 9.91
N SER A 64 -16.44 0.65 10.57
CA SER A 64 -15.55 0.80 11.73
C SER A 64 -16.06 0.00 12.92
N GLY A 65 -15.14 -0.68 13.63
CA GLY A 65 -15.47 -1.48 14.80
C GLY A 65 -16.15 -2.81 14.44
N PHE A 66 -15.99 -3.29 13.21
CA PHE A 66 -16.55 -4.56 12.77
C PHE A 66 -16.03 -5.74 13.62
N ASP A 67 -16.89 -6.73 13.79
CA ASP A 67 -16.58 -7.98 14.46
C ASP A 67 -16.64 -9.12 13.44
N PRO A 68 -15.50 -9.79 13.14
CA PRO A 68 -15.44 -10.85 12.14
C PRO A 68 -16.39 -12.02 12.41
N ASP A 69 -16.73 -12.28 13.67
CA ASP A 69 -17.63 -13.39 14.06
C ASP A 69 -19.11 -13.12 13.74
N THR A 70 -19.49 -11.85 13.64
CA THR A 70 -20.90 -11.44 13.53
C THR A 70 -21.28 -10.80 12.21
N MET A 71 -20.31 -10.44 11.38
CA MET A 71 -20.53 -9.74 10.12
C MET A 71 -20.05 -10.58 8.94
N ASP A 72 -20.74 -10.41 7.78
CA ASP A 72 -20.26 -10.94 6.50
C ASP A 72 -19.00 -10.16 6.10
N THR A 73 -17.84 -10.65 6.53
CA THR A 73 -16.54 -10.08 6.23
C THR A 73 -15.85 -10.89 5.15
N TYR A 74 -15.12 -10.21 4.26
CA TYR A 74 -14.21 -10.90 3.36
C TYR A 74 -12.98 -11.34 4.15
N SER A 75 -12.64 -12.63 4.05
CA SER A 75 -11.43 -13.16 4.66
C SER A 75 -10.47 -13.72 3.62
N TYR A 76 -9.19 -13.53 3.87
CA TYR A 76 -8.07 -14.05 3.07
C TYR A 76 -7.10 -14.75 3.99
N ALA A 77 -6.41 -15.79 3.51
CA ALA A 77 -5.40 -16.50 4.27
C ALA A 77 -4.03 -16.31 3.63
N THR A 78 -2.99 -16.14 4.47
CA THR A 78 -1.59 -16.04 4.03
C THR A 78 -0.64 -16.58 5.09
N GLU A 79 0.47 -17.17 4.67
CA GLU A 79 1.57 -17.60 5.54
C GLU A 79 2.60 -16.46 5.74
N ASP A 80 2.56 -15.44 4.89
CA ASP A 80 3.45 -14.28 4.95
C ASP A 80 2.96 -13.24 5.96
N THR A 81 3.82 -12.31 6.34
CA THR A 81 3.51 -11.14 7.17
C THR A 81 3.25 -9.86 6.36
N VAL A 82 3.04 -10.02 5.08
CA VAL A 82 2.68 -8.98 4.12
C VAL A 82 1.54 -9.47 3.25
N PHE A 83 0.54 -8.64 3.04
CA PHE A 83 -0.57 -8.94 2.14
C PHE A 83 -0.93 -7.71 1.31
N MET A 84 -1.20 -7.92 0.03
CA MET A 84 -1.59 -6.88 -0.92
C MET A 84 -3.05 -7.08 -1.31
N ASP A 85 -3.92 -6.19 -0.85
CA ASP A 85 -5.33 -6.18 -1.22
C ASP A 85 -5.54 -5.30 -2.46
N THR A 86 -5.79 -5.94 -3.59
CA THR A 86 -6.11 -5.30 -4.88
C THR A 86 -7.61 -5.23 -5.16
N LEU A 87 -8.44 -5.84 -4.30
CA LEU A 87 -9.89 -5.81 -4.41
C LEU A 87 -10.49 -4.63 -3.62
N VAL A 88 -10.00 -3.43 -3.92
CA VAL A 88 -10.35 -2.19 -3.24
C VAL A 88 -10.86 -1.15 -4.24
N THR A 89 -11.65 -0.20 -3.74
CA THR A 89 -12.25 0.88 -4.53
C THR A 89 -11.76 2.22 -3.99
N LEU A 90 -11.37 3.12 -4.88
CA LEU A 90 -10.97 4.48 -4.54
C LEU A 90 -12.10 5.25 -3.84
N GLY A 91 -11.74 6.11 -2.91
CA GLY A 91 -12.69 6.94 -2.15
C GLY A 91 -13.40 6.21 -1.00
N ILE A 92 -12.98 4.98 -0.68
CA ILE A 92 -13.54 4.19 0.41
C ILE A 92 -12.51 4.03 1.53
N THR A 93 -12.98 4.09 2.79
CA THR A 93 -12.20 3.69 3.96
C THR A 93 -12.41 2.21 4.20
N TYR A 94 -11.32 1.47 4.34
CA TYR A 94 -11.31 0.06 4.70
C TYR A 94 -10.74 -0.14 6.10
N TYR A 95 -11.27 -1.15 6.78
CA TYR A 95 -10.87 -1.57 8.11
C TYR A 95 -10.42 -3.01 8.06
N TYR A 96 -9.30 -3.31 8.72
CA TYR A 96 -8.72 -4.66 8.72
C TYR A 96 -8.46 -5.13 10.13
N ARG A 97 -8.59 -6.44 10.34
CA ARG A 97 -8.17 -7.21 11.50
C ARG A 97 -7.51 -8.49 11.06
N LEU A 98 -6.69 -9.06 11.91
CA LEU A 98 -6.02 -10.34 11.69
C LEU A 98 -6.35 -11.31 12.81
N SER A 99 -6.36 -12.61 12.51
CA SER A 99 -6.17 -13.70 13.44
C SER A 99 -5.07 -14.63 12.95
N ALA A 100 -4.58 -15.51 13.81
CA ALA A 100 -3.60 -16.55 13.50
C ALA A 100 -4.21 -17.93 13.75
N PHE A 101 -3.89 -18.87 12.87
CA PHE A 101 -4.31 -20.27 12.95
C PHE A 101 -3.12 -21.19 13.10
N ASP A 102 -3.25 -22.22 13.93
CA ASP A 102 -2.29 -23.32 14.03
C ASP A 102 -2.65 -24.48 13.07
N TYR A 103 -1.78 -25.49 13.02
CA TYR A 103 -2.03 -26.73 12.26
C TYR A 103 -3.17 -27.59 12.79
N ASN A 104 -3.65 -27.35 14.01
CA ASN A 104 -4.76 -28.05 14.62
C ASN A 104 -6.11 -27.37 14.38
N GLY A 105 -6.08 -26.15 13.80
CA GLY A 105 -7.24 -25.35 13.49
C GLY A 105 -7.73 -24.49 14.66
N ASN A 106 -6.89 -24.27 15.68
CA ASN A 106 -7.20 -23.29 16.72
C ASN A 106 -6.94 -21.89 16.19
N GLU A 107 -7.88 -20.98 16.42
CA GLU A 107 -7.79 -19.58 16.02
C GLU A 107 -7.50 -18.69 17.21
N SER A 108 -6.57 -17.73 17.03
CA SER A 108 -6.28 -16.69 18.02
C SER A 108 -7.44 -15.68 18.17
N GLY A 109 -7.33 -14.78 19.13
CA GLY A 109 -8.14 -13.56 19.11
C GLY A 109 -7.78 -12.65 17.94
N TYR A 110 -8.60 -11.62 17.69
CA TYR A 110 -8.38 -10.64 16.63
C TYR A 110 -7.40 -9.56 17.05
N SER A 111 -6.56 -9.13 16.11
CA SER A 111 -5.69 -7.96 16.29
C SER A 111 -6.49 -6.68 16.56
N GLU A 112 -5.78 -5.64 17.02
CA GLU A 112 -6.34 -4.29 16.95
C GLU A 112 -6.70 -3.96 15.50
N GLN A 113 -7.79 -3.19 15.34
CA GLN A 113 -8.24 -2.74 14.03
C GLN A 113 -7.28 -1.67 13.47
N THR A 114 -6.90 -1.80 12.21
CA THR A 114 -6.30 -0.70 11.45
C THR A 114 -7.29 -0.16 10.43
N GLU A 115 -7.14 1.13 10.09
CA GLU A 115 -7.94 1.77 9.04
C GLU A 115 -7.05 2.40 7.98
N VAL A 116 -7.54 2.42 6.75
CA VAL A 116 -6.87 3.08 5.64
C VAL A 116 -7.91 3.65 4.66
N PHE A 117 -7.73 4.91 4.31
CA PHE A 117 -8.53 5.56 3.27
C PHE A 117 -7.77 5.46 1.94
N LEU A 118 -8.41 4.86 0.94
CA LEU A 118 -7.85 4.82 -0.40
C LEU A 118 -8.23 6.08 -1.15
N SER A 119 -7.34 7.08 -1.12
CA SER A 119 -7.59 8.38 -1.72
C SER A 119 -7.73 8.29 -3.24
N ILE A 120 -8.64 9.07 -3.78
CA ILE A 120 -8.60 9.43 -5.19
C ILE A 120 -7.51 10.51 -5.27
N GLU A 121 -6.36 10.21 -5.84
CA GLU A 121 -5.45 11.26 -6.29
C GLU A 121 -6.16 11.94 -7.47
N GLU A 122 -6.87 13.04 -7.21
CA GLU A 122 -7.23 13.96 -8.26
C GLU A 122 -5.91 14.52 -8.80
N GLU A 123 -5.51 14.05 -9.99
CA GLU A 123 -4.42 14.69 -10.72
C GLU A 123 -4.83 16.15 -10.93
N VAL A 124 -4.25 17.04 -10.11
CA VAL A 124 -4.52 18.47 -10.23
C VAL A 124 -3.94 18.93 -11.56
N VAL A 125 -4.81 18.99 -12.55
CA VAL A 125 -4.45 19.52 -13.86
C VAL A 125 -4.68 21.05 -13.89
N PRO A 126 -3.87 21.79 -14.64
CA PRO A 126 -4.12 23.21 -14.86
C PRO A 126 -5.49 23.45 -15.50
N ILE A 127 -6.10 24.58 -15.21
CA ILE A 127 -7.42 24.94 -15.77
C ILE A 127 -7.31 25.74 -17.08
N GLU A 128 -6.11 26.26 -17.40
CA GLU A 128 -5.85 27.05 -18.60
C GLU A 128 -4.43 26.82 -19.11
N PHE A 129 -4.23 27.08 -20.41
CA PHE A 129 -2.89 27.08 -21.01
C PHE A 129 -2.11 28.28 -20.50
N ALA A 130 -0.93 28.07 -19.95
CA ALA A 130 -0.08 29.14 -19.49
C ALA A 130 1.41 28.87 -19.81
N LEU A 131 2.14 29.93 -20.08
CA LEU A 131 3.61 29.93 -20.12
C LEU A 131 4.09 30.91 -19.06
N HIS A 132 4.82 30.40 -18.08
CA HIS A 132 5.31 31.19 -16.95
C HIS A 132 6.64 31.85 -17.28
N GLN A 133 6.96 32.91 -16.53
CA GLN A 133 8.26 33.53 -16.62
C GLN A 133 9.35 32.53 -16.27
N ASN A 134 10.40 32.50 -17.08
CA ASN A 134 11.55 31.64 -16.81
C ASN A 134 12.24 32.00 -15.50
N PHE A 135 12.74 30.99 -14.77
CA PHE A 135 13.44 31.20 -13.53
C PHE A 135 14.69 30.28 -13.44
N PRO A 136 15.81 30.81 -13.02
CA PRO A 136 16.09 32.23 -12.66
C PRO A 136 16.02 33.16 -13.88
N ASN A 137 15.77 34.44 -13.64
CA ASN A 137 15.85 35.51 -14.62
C ASN A 137 16.34 36.82 -13.92
N PRO A 138 17.55 37.34 -14.16
CA PRO A 138 18.54 36.84 -15.13
C PRO A 138 19.06 35.44 -14.81
N PHE A 139 19.52 34.70 -15.81
CA PHE A 139 20.02 33.33 -15.68
C PHE A 139 21.51 33.23 -16.06
N ASN A 140 22.22 32.17 -15.56
CA ASN A 140 23.63 31.93 -15.87
C ASN A 140 24.01 30.44 -15.64
N PRO A 141 24.27 29.67 -16.67
CA PRO A 141 23.74 29.78 -18.02
C PRO A 141 22.36 29.11 -18.15
N VAL A 142 21.82 28.53 -17.07
CA VAL A 142 20.64 27.64 -17.06
C VAL A 142 19.41 28.38 -16.56
N THR A 143 18.29 28.17 -17.21
CA THR A 143 16.98 28.63 -16.76
C THR A 143 15.91 27.55 -17.03
N THR A 144 14.83 27.57 -16.24
CA THR A 144 13.70 26.68 -16.39
C THR A 144 12.48 27.44 -16.89
N LEU A 145 11.87 26.95 -17.96
CA LEU A 145 10.57 27.41 -18.43
C LEU A 145 9.51 26.47 -17.89
N ARG A 146 8.47 27.02 -17.26
CA ARG A 146 7.31 26.28 -16.79
C ARG A 146 6.11 26.63 -17.64
N TYR A 147 5.27 25.63 -17.93
CA TYR A 147 4.05 25.81 -18.70
C TYR A 147 2.99 24.81 -18.26
N ASP A 148 1.74 25.19 -18.45
CA ASP A 148 0.58 24.49 -17.97
C ASP A 148 -0.26 24.02 -19.13
N LEU A 149 -0.69 22.75 -19.09
CA LEU A 149 -1.51 22.09 -20.11
C LEU A 149 -2.79 21.57 -19.43
N PRO A 150 -3.97 22.20 -19.67
CA PRO A 150 -5.24 21.72 -19.11
C PRO A 150 -5.74 20.44 -19.79
N GLU A 151 -5.25 20.15 -20.99
CA GLU A 151 -5.57 18.98 -21.80
C GLU A 151 -4.36 18.53 -22.62
N GLN A 152 -4.44 17.35 -23.21
CA GLN A 152 -3.40 16.88 -24.14
C GLN A 152 -3.26 17.85 -25.31
N ALA A 153 -2.05 18.32 -25.57
CA ALA A 153 -1.77 19.29 -26.61
C ALA A 153 -0.42 19.08 -27.29
N THR A 154 -0.30 19.55 -28.53
CA THR A 154 1.01 19.66 -29.20
C THR A 154 1.70 20.92 -28.68
N VAL A 155 2.81 20.73 -28.00
CA VAL A 155 3.63 21.81 -27.42
C VAL A 155 4.80 22.11 -28.36
N ASN A 156 4.96 23.38 -28.70
CA ASN A 156 6.11 23.88 -29.47
C ASN A 156 6.71 25.08 -28.74
N ILE A 157 7.89 24.86 -28.11
CA ILE A 157 8.66 25.91 -27.41
C ILE A 157 9.94 26.18 -28.15
N ILE A 158 10.07 27.41 -28.64
CA ILE A 158 11.20 27.87 -29.45
C ILE A 158 11.78 29.14 -28.81
N ILE A 159 13.08 29.20 -28.70
CA ILE A 159 13.83 30.39 -28.27
C ILE A 159 14.25 31.20 -29.47
N TYR A 160 13.97 32.51 -29.41
CA TYR A 160 14.36 33.47 -30.42
C TYR A 160 15.31 34.53 -29.83
N ASP A 161 16.21 35.04 -30.65
CA ASP A 161 17.01 36.21 -30.31
C ASP A 161 16.20 37.52 -30.48
N MET A 162 16.81 38.64 -30.10
CA MET A 162 16.18 39.98 -30.20
C MET A 162 15.91 40.41 -31.64
N LEU A 163 16.48 39.74 -32.63
CA LEU A 163 16.24 39.98 -34.06
C LEU A 163 15.20 39.04 -34.66
N GLY A 164 14.58 38.20 -33.82
CA GLY A 164 13.58 37.23 -34.25
C GLY A 164 14.13 35.97 -34.94
N ARG A 165 15.43 35.70 -34.84
CA ARG A 165 16.03 34.49 -35.40
C ARG A 165 15.92 33.35 -34.40
N GLN A 166 15.54 32.17 -34.86
CA GLN A 166 15.49 30.99 -34.01
C GLN A 166 16.88 30.63 -33.47
N VAL A 167 16.96 30.45 -32.16
CA VAL A 167 18.16 30.03 -31.42
C VAL A 167 18.11 28.55 -31.11
N LYS A 168 16.98 28.10 -30.52
CA LYS A 168 16.80 26.72 -30.08
C LYS A 168 15.36 26.29 -30.17
N SER A 169 15.13 25.06 -30.61
CA SER A 169 13.85 24.37 -30.39
C SER A 169 13.99 23.47 -29.16
N LEU A 170 13.23 23.77 -28.10
CA LEU A 170 13.29 23.02 -26.84
C LEU A 170 12.31 21.85 -26.83
N ILE A 171 11.09 22.08 -27.33
CA ILE A 171 10.02 21.09 -27.37
C ILE A 171 9.28 21.23 -28.70
N ASN A 172 8.96 20.10 -29.32
CA ASN A 172 8.05 20.01 -30.45
C ASN A 172 7.42 18.60 -30.47
N GLN A 173 6.47 18.37 -29.54
CA GLN A 173 5.80 17.07 -29.40
C GLN A 173 4.46 17.20 -28.71
N SER A 174 3.62 16.16 -28.87
CA SER A 174 2.39 16.03 -28.06
C SER A 174 2.72 15.64 -26.62
N GLN A 175 2.06 16.28 -25.66
CA GLN A 175 2.20 16.01 -24.23
C GLN A 175 0.81 15.97 -23.59
N ASP A 176 0.69 15.12 -22.56
CA ASP A 176 -0.52 15.02 -21.75
C ASP A 176 -0.70 16.24 -20.86
N ALA A 177 -1.93 16.44 -20.38
CA ALA A 177 -2.28 17.47 -19.38
C ALA A 177 -1.31 17.48 -18.19
N GLY A 178 -1.22 18.62 -17.49
CA GLY A 178 -0.43 18.76 -16.28
C GLY A 178 0.51 19.95 -16.28
N PHE A 179 1.14 20.19 -15.13
CA PHE A 179 2.19 21.20 -14.93
C PHE A 179 3.52 20.67 -15.47
N LYS A 180 4.09 21.36 -16.45
CA LYS A 180 5.27 20.90 -17.17
C LYS A 180 6.44 21.87 -17.01
N SER A 181 7.64 21.38 -17.30
CA SER A 181 8.83 22.24 -17.33
C SER A 181 9.86 21.73 -18.32
N VAL A 182 10.67 22.66 -18.85
CA VAL A 182 11.83 22.37 -19.69
C VAL A 182 12.98 23.29 -19.31
N ILE A 183 14.19 22.75 -19.34
CA ILE A 183 15.40 23.47 -19.02
C ILE A 183 16.07 23.93 -20.30
N TRP A 184 16.56 25.18 -20.29
CA TRP A 184 17.43 25.72 -21.32
C TRP A 184 18.77 26.15 -20.73
N ASP A 185 19.86 25.73 -21.35
CA ASP A 185 21.25 25.92 -20.92
C ASP A 185 21.99 27.03 -21.69
N ALA A 186 21.25 27.96 -22.31
CA ALA A 186 21.74 29.02 -23.18
C ALA A 186 22.46 28.55 -24.44
N THR A 187 22.34 27.26 -24.81
CA THR A 187 22.93 26.79 -26.08
C THR A 187 21.92 26.90 -27.23
N ASN A 188 22.45 27.07 -28.44
CA ASN A 188 21.65 27.00 -29.67
C ASN A 188 21.48 25.54 -30.17
N ASP A 189 20.77 25.33 -31.27
CA ASP A 189 20.55 24.00 -31.86
C ASP A 189 21.85 23.28 -32.26
N PHE A 190 22.99 24.00 -32.35
CA PHE A 190 24.33 23.45 -32.64
C PHE A 190 25.17 23.25 -31.35
N GLY A 191 24.62 23.45 -30.16
CA GLY A 191 25.30 23.29 -28.88
C GLY A 191 26.28 24.42 -28.56
N LYS A 192 26.18 25.58 -29.19
CA LYS A 192 27.02 26.77 -28.93
C LYS A 192 26.24 27.77 -28.10
N GLN A 193 26.91 28.38 -27.12
CA GLN A 193 26.42 29.54 -26.36
C GLN A 193 26.54 30.81 -27.21
#